data_8e6abb20728d7c90a30c43cd9a628833
#
_entry.id   8e6abb20728d7c90a30c43cd9a628833
#
_cell.length_a   1.000
_cell.length_b   1.000
_cell.length_c   1.000
_cell.angle_alpha   90.00
_cell.angle_beta   90.00
_cell.angle_gamma   90.00
#
_symmetry.space_group_name_H-M   'P 1'
#
loop_
_entity.id
_entity.type
_entity.pdbx_description
1 polymer ?
#
loop_
_entity_poly.entity_id
_entity_poly.type
_entity_poly.pdbx_seq_one_letter_code
_entity_poly.pdbx_strand_id
1 'polypeptide(L)'
;MKTNKAGIELIKKYEGCRLTAYKCPSGVLTIGYGHTVGVKAGDKITQAQADDYLQSDILQYENLVNECNKKYKYNFNRNQFSALVSFAFNCGGGNLSMLLQNGKRDKQTISQKMLLYCNANGKPLKGLQDRRKAEQDLYNTEVLKNGR
;
A
#
# COMPACT_ATOMS: atom_id res chain seq x y z
N MET A 1 -12.89 6.09 4.71
CA MET A 1 -12.84 5.41 3.40
C MET A 1 -12.19 4.04 3.56
N LYS A 2 -12.42 3.18 2.61
CA LYS A 2 -11.82 1.84 2.53
C LYS A 2 -11.12 1.65 1.20
N THR A 3 -10.09 0.78 1.18
CA THR A 3 -9.37 0.46 -0.05
C THR A 3 -10.31 -0.28 -1.00
N ASN A 4 -10.39 0.20 -2.24
CA ASN A 4 -11.24 -0.43 -3.25
C ASN A 4 -10.57 -1.68 -3.85
N LYS A 5 -11.31 -2.38 -4.70
CA LYS A 5 -10.83 -3.61 -5.32
C LYS A 5 -9.52 -3.41 -6.08
N ALA A 6 -9.42 -2.32 -6.85
CA ALA A 6 -8.22 -2.01 -7.62
C ALA A 6 -6.99 -1.85 -6.73
N GLY A 7 -7.14 -1.19 -5.57
CA GLY A 7 -6.06 -1.05 -4.60
C GLY A 7 -5.66 -2.37 -3.96
N ILE A 8 -6.63 -3.19 -3.58
CA ILE A 8 -6.36 -4.51 -3.02
C ILE A 8 -5.62 -5.39 -4.03
N GLU A 9 -6.07 -5.43 -5.28
CA GLU A 9 -5.42 -6.22 -6.33
C GLU A 9 -3.98 -5.74 -6.60
N LEU A 10 -3.75 -4.44 -6.56
CA LEU A 10 -2.42 -3.86 -6.70
C LEU A 10 -1.50 -4.34 -5.58
N ILE A 11 -1.94 -4.26 -4.34
CA ILE A 11 -1.16 -4.72 -3.17
C ILE A 11 -0.85 -6.21 -3.32
N LYS A 12 -1.85 -7.04 -3.63
CA LYS A 12 -1.68 -8.47 -3.82
C LYS A 12 -0.64 -8.79 -4.88
N LYS A 13 -0.71 -8.10 -6.01
CA LYS A 13 0.22 -8.31 -7.13
C LYS A 13 1.67 -8.07 -6.71
N TYR A 14 1.94 -7.00 -6.00
CA TYR A 14 3.32 -6.62 -5.67
C TYR A 14 3.83 -7.28 -4.39
N GLU A 15 2.95 -7.66 -3.46
CA GLU A 15 3.38 -8.40 -2.27
C GLU A 15 3.60 -9.88 -2.56
N GLY A 16 2.80 -10.47 -3.45
CA GLY A 16 2.79 -11.90 -3.67
C GLY A 16 2.19 -12.66 -2.48
N CYS A 17 1.76 -13.89 -2.70
CA CYS A 17 1.13 -14.70 -1.66
C CYS A 17 1.88 -16.01 -1.43
N ARG A 18 2.22 -16.30 -0.18
CA ARG A 18 2.81 -17.57 0.24
C ARG A 18 1.91 -18.19 1.30
N LEU A 19 1.39 -19.38 1.01
CA LEU A 19 0.47 -20.07 1.93
C LEU A 19 1.19 -20.91 3.00
N THR A 20 2.52 -21.02 2.90
CA THR A 20 3.37 -21.65 3.90
C THR A 20 4.35 -20.61 4.44
N ALA A 21 4.55 -20.61 5.76
CA ALA A 21 5.47 -19.66 6.40
C ALA A 21 6.88 -19.75 5.83
N TYR A 22 7.50 -18.61 5.65
CA TYR A 22 8.89 -18.51 5.19
C TYR A 22 9.58 -17.35 5.92
N LYS A 23 10.91 -17.35 5.89
CA LYS A 23 11.68 -16.21 6.40
C LYS A 23 11.89 -15.20 5.30
N CYS A 24 11.49 -13.94 5.52
CA CYS A 24 11.83 -12.86 4.61
C CYS A 24 13.33 -12.53 4.71
N PRO A 25 13.89 -11.69 3.82
CA PRO A 25 15.30 -11.34 3.84
C PRO A 25 15.81 -10.80 5.19
N SER A 26 14.94 -10.16 5.98
CA SER A 26 15.30 -9.68 7.33
C SER A 26 15.23 -10.77 8.41
N GLY A 27 14.86 -11.99 8.05
CA GLY A 27 14.79 -13.13 8.99
C GLY A 27 13.48 -13.27 9.73
N VAL A 28 12.47 -12.45 9.41
CA VAL A 28 11.15 -12.49 10.05
C VAL A 28 10.29 -13.55 9.39
N LEU A 29 9.64 -14.42 10.19
CA LEU A 29 8.68 -15.40 9.68
C LEU A 29 7.44 -14.69 9.13
N THR A 30 7.11 -15.00 7.88
CA THR A 30 6.11 -14.29 7.09
C THR A 30 5.20 -15.29 6.40
N ILE A 31 3.93 -14.94 6.20
CA ILE A 31 2.97 -15.78 5.50
C ILE A 31 1.93 -14.90 4.78
N GLY A 32 1.23 -15.46 3.80
CA GLY A 32 0.22 -14.73 3.04
C GLY A 32 0.83 -13.60 2.22
N TYR A 33 0.27 -12.41 2.33
CA TYR A 33 0.73 -11.20 1.63
C TYR A 33 1.61 -10.34 2.56
N GLY A 34 2.64 -10.93 3.10
CA GLY A 34 3.56 -10.21 3.98
C GLY A 34 3.11 -10.13 5.44
N HIS A 35 2.19 -10.99 5.88
CA HIS A 35 1.72 -11.02 7.25
C HIS A 35 2.79 -11.63 8.16
N THR A 36 3.07 -10.98 9.30
CA THR A 36 4.14 -11.40 10.23
C THR A 36 3.66 -11.67 11.64
N VAL A 37 2.50 -11.15 12.03
CA VAL A 37 2.02 -11.25 13.41
C VAL A 37 1.62 -12.69 13.75
N GLY A 38 2.27 -13.27 14.77
CA GLY A 38 1.94 -14.61 15.27
C GLY A 38 2.35 -15.75 14.35
N VAL A 39 3.17 -15.50 13.32
CA VAL A 39 3.58 -16.53 12.36
C VAL A 39 4.68 -17.38 12.96
N LYS A 40 4.52 -18.70 12.87
CA LYS A 40 5.48 -19.71 13.36
C LYS A 40 6.01 -20.55 12.21
N ALA A 41 7.21 -21.08 12.39
CA ALA A 41 7.80 -21.99 11.40
C ALA A 41 6.86 -23.18 11.15
N GLY A 42 6.64 -23.49 9.88
CA GLY A 42 5.76 -24.60 9.48
C GLY A 42 4.28 -24.25 9.36
N ASP A 43 3.89 -23.02 9.70
CA ASP A 43 2.50 -22.59 9.55
C ASP A 43 2.05 -22.67 8.10
N LYS A 44 0.80 -23.10 7.92
CA LYS A 44 0.13 -23.13 6.62
C LYS A 44 -1.24 -22.49 6.75
N ILE A 45 -1.64 -21.72 5.76
CA ILE A 45 -2.95 -21.07 5.70
C ILE A 45 -3.63 -21.32 4.38
N THR A 46 -4.93 -21.08 4.35
CA THR A 46 -5.71 -21.10 3.10
C THR A 46 -5.62 -19.74 2.41
N GLN A 47 -6.03 -19.70 1.14
CA GLN A 47 -6.15 -18.44 0.40
C GLN A 47 -7.10 -17.47 1.12
N ALA A 48 -8.23 -17.98 1.62
CA ALA A 48 -9.20 -17.15 2.37
C ALA A 48 -8.57 -16.53 3.61
N GLN A 49 -7.75 -17.30 4.34
CA GLN A 49 -7.02 -16.77 5.50
C GLN A 49 -6.00 -15.72 5.11
N ALA A 50 -5.29 -15.92 3.99
CA ALA A 50 -4.34 -14.92 3.48
C ALA A 50 -5.06 -13.61 3.15
N ASP A 51 -6.23 -13.69 2.53
CA ASP A 51 -7.05 -12.51 2.21
C ASP A 51 -7.53 -11.80 3.48
N ASP A 52 -7.95 -12.56 4.50
CA ASP A 52 -8.38 -12.00 5.79
C ASP A 52 -7.22 -11.31 6.51
N TYR A 53 -6.04 -11.92 6.51
CA TYR A 53 -4.84 -11.28 7.08
C TYR A 53 -4.52 -9.97 6.37
N LEU A 54 -4.62 -9.92 5.05
CA LEU A 54 -4.37 -8.69 4.31
C LEU A 54 -5.37 -7.60 4.70
N GLN A 55 -6.65 -7.91 4.79
CA GLN A 55 -7.67 -6.94 5.21
C GLN A 55 -7.37 -6.37 6.61
N SER A 56 -6.92 -7.23 7.51
CA SER A 56 -6.53 -6.81 8.85
C SER A 56 -5.27 -5.94 8.82
N ASP A 57 -4.27 -6.34 8.04
CA ASP A 57 -2.97 -5.65 8.00
C ASP A 57 -3.05 -4.27 7.34
N ILE A 58 -3.93 -4.08 6.36
CA ILE A 58 -4.05 -2.77 5.70
C ILE A 58 -4.82 -1.76 6.55
N LEU A 59 -5.55 -2.19 7.57
CA LEU A 59 -6.42 -1.31 8.36
C LEU A 59 -5.65 -0.14 8.96
N GLN A 60 -4.46 -0.38 9.51
CA GLN A 60 -3.63 0.68 10.07
C GLN A 60 -3.24 1.74 9.02
N TYR A 61 -3.01 1.32 7.77
CA TYR A 61 -2.65 2.23 6.67
C TYR A 61 -3.87 2.96 6.13
N GLU A 62 -5.02 2.29 6.09
CA GLU A 62 -6.29 2.97 5.80
C GLU A 62 -6.55 4.09 6.82
N ASN A 63 -6.34 3.80 8.09
CA ASN A 63 -6.50 4.80 9.16
C ASN A 63 -5.54 5.97 8.99
N LEU A 64 -4.27 5.71 8.65
CA LEU A 64 -3.29 6.77 8.41
C LEU A 64 -3.70 7.68 7.27
N VAL A 65 -4.12 7.11 6.13
CA VAL A 65 -4.53 7.90 4.98
C VAL A 65 -5.81 8.67 5.28
N ASN A 66 -6.77 8.05 5.99
CA ASN A 66 -8.00 8.74 6.42
C ASN A 66 -7.70 9.93 7.33
N GLU A 67 -6.76 9.78 8.27
CA GLU A 67 -6.35 10.86 9.15
C GLU A 67 -5.73 12.02 8.37
N CYS A 68 -4.83 11.72 7.43
CA CYS A 68 -4.22 12.74 6.58
C CYS A 68 -5.27 13.44 5.71
N ASN A 69 -6.18 12.67 5.14
CA ASN A 69 -7.25 13.21 4.31
C ASN A 69 -8.12 14.21 5.08
N LYS A 70 -8.48 13.85 6.31
CA LYS A 70 -9.28 14.71 7.19
C LYS A 70 -8.49 15.92 7.67
N LYS A 71 -7.28 15.69 8.19
CA LYS A 71 -6.43 16.74 8.79
C LYS A 71 -6.04 17.81 7.77
N TYR A 72 -5.65 17.38 6.58
CA TYR A 72 -5.15 18.29 5.53
C TYR A 72 -6.20 18.66 4.50
N LYS A 73 -7.43 18.14 4.65
CA LYS A 73 -8.58 18.46 3.80
C LYS A 73 -8.35 18.20 2.31
N TYR A 74 -7.67 17.08 2.00
CA TYR A 74 -7.36 16.73 0.62
C TYR A 74 -8.59 16.35 -0.20
N ASN A 75 -9.60 15.76 0.44
CA ASN A 75 -10.77 15.23 -0.25
C ASN A 75 -10.38 14.22 -1.35
N PHE A 76 -9.56 13.25 -0.98
CA PHE A 76 -9.16 12.19 -1.90
C PHE A 76 -10.38 11.41 -2.39
N ASN A 77 -10.41 11.09 -3.68
CA ASN A 77 -11.36 10.11 -4.18
C ASN A 77 -10.89 8.69 -3.81
N ARG A 78 -11.73 7.68 -4.07
CA ARG A 78 -11.41 6.30 -3.67
C ARG A 78 -10.17 5.73 -4.37
N ASN A 79 -9.88 6.17 -5.60
CA ASN A 79 -8.69 5.72 -6.31
C ASN A 79 -7.42 6.35 -5.74
N GLN A 80 -7.46 7.64 -5.45
CA GLN A 80 -6.36 8.34 -4.79
C GLN A 80 -6.10 7.75 -3.41
N PHE A 81 -7.16 7.55 -2.63
CA PHE A 81 -7.08 6.94 -1.31
C PHE A 81 -6.43 5.55 -1.38
N SER A 82 -6.93 4.69 -2.29
CA SER A 82 -6.46 3.31 -2.40
C SER A 82 -5.00 3.23 -2.86
N ALA A 83 -4.59 4.10 -3.79
CA ALA A 83 -3.19 4.20 -4.21
C ALA A 83 -2.29 4.59 -3.04
N LEU A 84 -2.71 5.54 -2.22
CA LEU A 84 -1.94 5.97 -1.04
C LEU A 84 -1.90 4.91 0.05
N VAL A 85 -2.93 4.09 0.19
CA VAL A 85 -2.89 2.93 1.10
C VAL A 85 -1.83 1.93 0.63
N SER A 86 -1.79 1.61 -0.67
CA SER A 86 -0.74 0.75 -1.22
C SER A 86 0.66 1.33 -0.98
N PHE A 87 0.82 2.63 -1.22
CA PHE A 87 2.08 3.34 -0.97
C PHE A 87 2.49 3.21 0.50
N ALA A 88 1.60 3.51 1.43
CA ALA A 88 1.89 3.46 2.86
C ALA A 88 2.16 2.03 3.34
N PHE A 89 1.44 1.05 2.80
CA PHE A 89 1.66 -0.37 3.10
C PHE A 89 3.10 -0.78 2.77
N ASN A 90 3.62 -0.33 1.65
CA ASN A 90 4.98 -0.66 1.19
C ASN A 90 6.06 0.23 1.81
N CYS A 91 5.80 1.53 1.90
CA CYS A 91 6.82 2.53 2.28
C CYS A 91 6.73 2.99 3.73
N GLY A 92 5.62 2.71 4.41
CA GLY A 92 5.41 3.12 5.80
C GLY A 92 4.81 4.51 5.97
N GLY A 93 4.31 4.78 7.18
CA GLY A 93 3.64 6.04 7.51
C GLY A 93 4.57 7.25 7.49
N GLY A 94 5.84 7.07 7.85
CA GLY A 94 6.83 8.16 7.78
C GLY A 94 7.04 8.65 6.36
N ASN A 95 7.17 7.72 5.41
CA ASN A 95 7.30 8.09 4.00
C ASN A 95 6.02 8.68 3.44
N LEU A 96 4.86 8.23 3.92
CA LEU A 96 3.59 8.87 3.55
C LEU A 96 3.58 10.34 3.98
N SER A 97 3.97 10.64 5.21
CA SER A 97 4.06 12.02 5.70
C SER A 97 5.03 12.86 4.87
N MET A 98 6.16 12.29 4.49
CA MET A 98 7.13 12.96 3.62
C MET A 98 6.56 13.20 2.22
N LEU A 99 5.86 12.20 1.66
CA LEU A 99 5.22 12.34 0.35
C LEU A 99 4.23 13.49 0.34
N LEU A 100 3.43 13.63 1.39
CA LEU A 100 2.43 14.69 1.51
C LEU A 100 3.03 16.02 1.97
N GLN A 101 4.29 16.03 2.44
CA GLN A 101 4.91 17.19 3.09
C GLN A 101 4.02 17.75 4.18
N ASN A 102 3.46 16.87 5.00
CA ASN A 102 2.55 17.22 6.09
C ASN A 102 1.39 18.12 5.62
N GLY A 103 0.86 17.82 4.46
CA GLY A 103 -0.29 18.53 3.88
C GLY A 103 0.06 19.74 3.03
N LYS A 104 1.33 20.04 2.83
CA LYS A 104 1.77 21.21 2.04
C LYS A 104 1.76 20.95 0.53
N ARG A 105 1.80 19.69 0.10
CA ARG A 105 1.76 19.35 -1.32
C ARG A 105 0.33 19.25 -1.82
N ASP A 106 0.08 19.71 -3.04
CA ASP A 106 -1.19 19.49 -3.70
C ASP A 106 -1.27 18.07 -4.28
N LYS A 107 -2.47 17.67 -4.68
CA LYS A 107 -2.75 16.32 -5.19
C LYS A 107 -1.93 15.96 -6.43
N GLN A 108 -1.73 16.91 -7.34
CA GLN A 108 -0.97 16.69 -8.55
C GLN A 108 0.51 16.46 -8.24
N THR A 109 1.09 17.24 -7.36
CA THR A 109 2.47 17.09 -6.94
C THR A 109 2.69 15.77 -6.20
N ILE A 110 1.74 15.35 -5.38
CA ILE A 110 1.79 14.04 -4.72
C ILE A 110 1.94 12.93 -5.76
N SER A 111 1.12 12.97 -6.83
CA SER A 111 1.19 12.00 -7.93
C SER A 111 2.59 11.92 -8.53
N GLN A 112 3.19 13.07 -8.81
CA GLN A 112 4.53 13.15 -9.42
C GLN A 112 5.61 12.64 -8.47
N LYS A 113 5.55 13.01 -7.21
CA LYS A 113 6.60 12.72 -6.22
C LYS A 113 6.58 11.28 -5.72
N MET A 114 5.44 10.58 -5.84
CA MET A 114 5.41 9.19 -5.39
C MET A 114 6.39 8.31 -6.17
N LEU A 115 6.71 8.64 -7.41
CA LEU A 115 7.66 7.89 -8.23
C LEU A 115 9.10 7.90 -7.66
N LEU A 116 9.42 8.85 -6.79
CA LEU A 116 10.76 8.94 -6.19
C LEU A 116 11.02 7.83 -5.16
N TYR A 117 9.98 7.16 -4.67
CA TYR A 117 10.09 6.16 -3.60
C TYR A 117 10.31 4.76 -4.17
N CYS A 118 11.39 4.58 -4.90
CA CYS A 118 11.71 3.34 -5.61
C CYS A 118 13.08 2.76 -5.27
N ASN A 119 13.75 3.27 -4.24
CA ASN A 119 15.08 2.82 -3.87
C ASN A 119 15.05 1.82 -2.73
N ALA A 120 15.98 0.85 -2.79
CA ALA A 120 16.30 -0.01 -1.67
C ALA A 120 17.82 -0.07 -1.57
N ASN A 121 18.35 0.07 -0.35
CA ASN A 121 19.80 0.12 -0.10
C ASN A 121 20.50 1.19 -0.96
N GLY A 122 19.83 2.34 -1.14
CA GLY A 122 20.37 3.46 -1.90
C GLY A 122 20.34 3.32 -3.41
N LYS A 123 19.73 2.25 -3.95
CA LYS A 123 19.68 2.00 -5.39
C LYS A 123 18.25 1.82 -5.88
N PRO A 124 17.91 2.32 -7.08
CA PRO A 124 16.61 2.06 -7.67
C PRO A 124 16.42 0.57 -7.95
N LEU A 125 15.23 0.05 -7.62
CA LEU A 125 14.84 -1.31 -7.96
C LEU A 125 13.67 -1.29 -8.92
N LYS A 126 13.75 -2.11 -9.97
CA LYS A 126 12.72 -2.17 -11.00
C LYS A 126 11.34 -2.52 -10.42
N GLY A 127 11.28 -3.48 -9.51
CA GLY A 127 10.01 -3.86 -8.87
C GLY A 127 9.37 -2.71 -8.12
N LEU A 128 10.17 -1.88 -7.43
CA LEU A 128 9.67 -0.70 -6.74
C LEU A 128 9.26 0.40 -7.71
N GLN A 129 10.01 0.58 -8.80
CA GLN A 129 9.63 1.52 -9.86
C GLN A 129 8.29 1.13 -10.47
N ASP A 130 8.11 -0.15 -10.78
CA ASP A 130 6.87 -0.68 -11.37
C ASP A 130 5.70 -0.48 -10.41
N ARG A 131 5.90 -0.74 -9.12
CA ARG A 131 4.85 -0.53 -8.10
C ARG A 131 4.46 0.93 -7.97
N ARG A 132 5.43 1.84 -7.89
CA ARG A 132 5.14 3.28 -7.81
C ARG A 132 4.37 3.76 -9.04
N LYS A 133 4.74 3.25 -10.22
CA LYS A 133 4.02 3.58 -11.46
C LYS A 133 2.59 3.07 -11.45
N ALA A 134 2.37 1.85 -10.97
CA ALA A 134 1.03 1.29 -10.85
C ALA A 134 0.18 2.08 -9.83
N GLU A 135 0.79 2.49 -8.72
CA GLU A 135 0.12 3.34 -7.72
C GLU A 135 -0.23 4.70 -8.31
N GLN A 136 0.69 5.31 -9.05
CA GLN A 136 0.43 6.58 -9.73
C GLN A 136 -0.70 6.46 -10.76
N ASP A 137 -0.70 5.39 -11.54
CA ASP A 137 -1.74 5.15 -12.53
C ASP A 137 -3.13 5.01 -11.87
N LEU A 138 -3.21 4.28 -10.76
CA LEU A 138 -4.46 4.18 -10.00
C LEU A 138 -4.86 5.54 -9.41
N TYR A 139 -3.91 6.25 -8.83
CA TYR A 139 -4.13 7.58 -8.25
C TYR A 139 -4.72 8.53 -9.27
N ASN A 140 -4.23 8.47 -10.52
CA ASN A 140 -4.64 9.35 -11.61
C ASN A 140 -5.86 8.85 -12.38
N THR A 141 -6.37 7.65 -12.07
CA THR A 141 -7.55 7.11 -12.74
C THR A 141 -8.79 7.82 -12.22
N GLU A 142 -9.57 8.37 -13.13
CA GLU A 142 -10.80 9.09 -12.78
C GLU A 142 -11.82 8.15 -12.15
N VAL A 143 -12.55 8.69 -11.17
CA VAL A 143 -13.68 7.99 -10.57
C VAL A 143 -14.95 8.40 -11.32
N LEU A 144 -15.67 7.40 -11.84
CA LEU A 144 -16.90 7.64 -12.58
C LEU A 144 -17.98 8.17 -11.65
N LYS A 145 -18.86 9.05 -12.20
CA LYS A 145 -19.92 9.72 -11.43
C LYS A 145 -20.88 8.75 -10.74
N ASN A 146 -21.09 7.56 -11.34
CA ASN A 146 -21.99 6.54 -10.79
C ASN A 146 -21.31 5.63 -9.75
N GLY A 147 -20.15 6.01 -9.27
CA GLY A 147 -19.44 5.26 -8.23
C GLY A 147 -18.60 4.08 -8.70
N ARG A 148 -18.33 3.95 -9.97
CA ARG A 148 -17.51 2.86 -10.50
C ARG A 148 -16.09 3.27 -10.79
#